data_31e2ef3075d16671940ef4821d6268bd
#
_entry.id   31e2ef3075d16671940ef4821d6268bd
#
_cell.length_a   1.000
_cell.length_b   1.000
_cell.length_c   1.000
_cell.angle_alpha   90.00
_cell.angle_beta   90.00
_cell.angle_gamma   90.00
#
_symmetry.space_group_name_H-M   'P 1'
#
loop_
_entity.id
_entity.type
_entity.pdbx_description
1 polymer ?
#
loop_
_entity_poly.entity_id
_entity_poly.type
_entity_poly.pdbx_seq_one_letter_code
_entity_poly.pdbx_strand_id
1 'polypeptide(L)'
;MREVELLIIGSGPAGLCAAISAASSGARVLILERSFRPGGQLIKQTHMFFGSESQYASHRGVDIADILLKKLEEFDGRIELLLNATAVGFYEDNVVTVLKDETEYFKIKARAVICATGAFEKSLAFPNNDLPTIRTRLPGRTP
;
A
#
# COMPACT_ATOMS: atom_id res chain seq x y z
N MET A 1 -1.59 11.02 -20.99
CA MET A 1 -0.83 11.12 -19.74
C MET A 1 -1.77 11.75 -18.72
N ARG A 2 -1.92 11.15 -17.55
CA ARG A 2 -2.76 11.65 -16.46
C ARG A 2 -1.94 12.57 -15.55
N GLU A 3 -2.48 13.72 -15.14
CA GLU A 3 -1.83 14.62 -14.19
C GLU A 3 -2.50 14.51 -12.82
N VAL A 4 -1.68 14.45 -11.75
CA VAL A 4 -2.15 14.36 -10.36
C VAL A 4 -1.33 15.27 -9.45
N GLU A 5 -1.94 15.71 -8.37
CA GLU A 5 -1.28 16.57 -7.40
C GLU A 5 -0.29 15.78 -6.53
N LEU A 6 -0.76 14.70 -5.91
CA LEU A 6 0.06 13.77 -5.11
C LEU A 6 -0.18 12.34 -5.56
N LEU A 7 0.88 11.65 -5.87
CA LEU A 7 0.88 10.21 -6.14
C LEU A 7 1.51 9.46 -4.98
N ILE A 8 0.80 8.45 -4.48
CA ILE A 8 1.33 7.55 -3.45
C ILE A 8 1.44 6.15 -4.05
N ILE A 9 2.61 5.53 -3.96
CA ILE A 9 2.86 4.18 -4.47
C ILE A 9 2.85 3.20 -3.30
N GLY A 10 1.78 2.42 -3.20
CA GLY A 10 1.52 1.45 -2.15
C GLY A 10 0.43 1.89 -1.18
N SER A 11 -0.53 1.01 -0.91
CA SER A 11 -1.64 1.19 0.03
C SER A 11 -1.44 0.43 1.35
N GLY A 12 -0.20 0.24 1.76
CA GLY A 12 0.13 -0.25 3.10
C GLY A 12 -0.17 0.81 4.17
N PRO A 13 0.09 0.53 5.46
CA PRO A 13 -0.21 1.47 6.54
C PRO A 13 0.42 2.85 6.31
N ALA A 14 1.64 2.90 5.84
CA ALA A 14 2.33 4.17 5.56
C ALA A 14 1.64 4.96 4.44
N GLY A 15 1.28 4.29 3.33
CA GLY A 15 0.60 4.94 2.20
C GLY A 15 -0.81 5.42 2.56
N LEU A 16 -1.57 4.62 3.31
CA LEU A 16 -2.91 5.00 3.77
C LEU A 16 -2.85 6.19 4.73
N CYS A 17 -1.95 6.19 5.71
CA CYS A 17 -1.78 7.32 6.63
C CYS A 17 -1.30 8.59 5.91
N ALA A 18 -0.38 8.46 4.94
CA ALA A 18 0.09 9.59 4.15
C ALA A 18 -1.06 10.20 3.32
N ALA A 19 -1.91 9.36 2.71
CA ALA A 19 -3.06 9.80 1.94
C ALA A 19 -4.07 10.57 2.79
N ILE A 20 -4.42 10.02 3.96
CA ILE A 20 -5.34 10.67 4.91
C ILE A 20 -4.77 12.02 5.36
N SER A 21 -3.50 12.07 5.74
CA SER A 21 -2.84 13.32 6.16
C SER A 21 -2.80 14.37 5.06
N ALA A 22 -2.47 13.99 3.84
CA ALA A 22 -2.45 14.90 2.70
C ALA A 22 -3.84 15.42 2.35
N ALA A 23 -4.85 14.55 2.33
CA ALA A 23 -6.23 14.93 2.05
C ALA A 23 -6.82 15.83 3.15
N SER A 24 -6.47 15.61 4.41
CA SER A 24 -6.83 16.49 5.54
C SER A 24 -6.28 17.90 5.36
N SER A 25 -5.12 18.03 4.68
CA SER A 25 -4.51 19.32 4.33
C SER A 25 -5.03 19.90 3.01
N GLY A 26 -6.02 19.25 2.39
CA GLY A 26 -6.69 19.74 1.18
C GLY A 26 -6.14 19.20 -0.13
N ALA A 27 -5.10 18.38 -0.13
CA ALA A 27 -4.51 17.82 -1.34
C ALA A 27 -5.39 16.75 -2.00
N ARG A 28 -5.32 16.64 -3.32
CA ARG A 28 -5.90 15.53 -4.08
C ARG A 28 -4.86 14.44 -4.27
N VAL A 29 -5.22 13.22 -3.89
CA VAL A 29 -4.31 12.09 -3.79
C VAL A 29 -4.75 10.97 -4.71
N LEU A 30 -3.81 10.41 -5.47
CA LEU A 30 -3.97 9.13 -6.13
C LEU A 30 -3.07 8.10 -5.46
N ILE A 31 -3.64 6.98 -5.04
CA ILE A 31 -2.90 5.84 -4.50
C ILE A 31 -2.85 4.74 -5.55
N LEU A 32 -1.66 4.23 -5.85
CA LEU A 32 -1.49 3.01 -6.65
C LEU A 32 -1.27 1.82 -5.73
N GLU A 33 -2.03 0.77 -5.95
CA GLU A 33 -1.86 -0.51 -5.24
C GLU A 33 -1.81 -1.65 -6.26
N ARG A 34 -0.74 -2.44 -6.19
CA ARG A 34 -0.54 -3.58 -7.10
C ARG A 34 -1.50 -4.74 -6.86
N SER A 35 -1.99 -4.88 -5.63
CA SER A 35 -2.89 -5.97 -5.25
C SER A 35 -4.34 -5.59 -5.49
N PHE A 36 -5.20 -6.60 -5.57
CA PHE A 36 -6.65 -6.41 -5.62
C PHE A 36 -7.24 -5.98 -4.25
N ARG A 37 -6.48 -6.12 -3.17
CA ARG A 37 -6.88 -5.75 -1.81
C ARG A 37 -5.86 -4.78 -1.20
N PRO A 38 -6.29 -3.58 -0.75
CA PRO A 38 -5.44 -2.62 -0.07
C PRO A 38 -5.16 -3.03 1.38
N GLY A 39 -4.19 -2.36 2.04
CA GLY A 39 -3.83 -2.59 3.44
C GLY A 39 -2.43 -3.18 3.62
N GLY A 40 -1.77 -3.63 2.56
CA GLY A 40 -0.39 -4.09 2.58
C GLY A 40 -0.14 -5.23 3.56
N GLN A 41 0.85 -5.08 4.46
CA GLN A 41 1.17 -6.12 5.44
C GLN A 41 0.13 -6.23 6.57
N LEU A 42 -0.67 -5.20 6.84
CA LEU A 42 -1.69 -5.23 7.89
C LEU A 42 -2.70 -6.35 7.68
N ILE A 43 -3.16 -6.57 6.44
CA ILE A 43 -4.16 -7.60 6.13
C ILE A 43 -3.70 -9.03 6.41
N LYS A 44 -2.38 -9.22 6.65
CA LYS A 44 -1.77 -10.52 6.97
C LYS A 44 -1.51 -10.68 8.47
N GLN A 45 -1.74 -9.65 9.28
CA GLN A 45 -1.42 -9.63 10.68
C GLN A 45 -2.68 -9.85 11.52
N THR A 46 -2.76 -11.03 12.12
CA THR A 46 -3.89 -11.46 12.94
C THR A 46 -3.66 -11.23 14.45
N HIS A 47 -2.43 -10.89 14.86
CA HIS A 47 -2.11 -10.57 16.23
C HIS A 47 -2.54 -9.14 16.60
N MET A 48 -2.75 -8.89 17.88
CA MET A 48 -3.02 -7.57 18.42
C MET A 48 -1.74 -6.74 18.49
N PHE A 49 -1.87 -5.46 18.12
CA PHE A 49 -0.77 -4.51 18.25
C PHE A 49 -0.64 -4.01 19.68
N PHE A 50 0.60 -3.81 20.10
CA PHE A 50 0.95 -3.15 21.36
C PHE A 50 1.28 -1.68 21.07
N GLY A 51 1.15 -0.82 22.08
CA GLY A 51 1.48 0.60 21.96
C GLY A 51 0.43 1.50 22.59
N SER A 52 0.25 2.69 22.03
CA SER A 52 -0.77 3.65 22.48
C SER A 52 -2.09 3.46 21.75
N GLU A 53 -3.19 3.87 22.37
CA GLU A 53 -4.52 3.88 21.75
C GLU A 53 -4.56 4.73 20.49
N SER A 54 -3.83 5.85 20.46
CA SER A 54 -3.72 6.69 19.28
C SER A 54 -3.05 6.01 18.08
N GLN A 55 -2.36 4.91 18.31
CA GLN A 55 -1.73 4.08 17.29
C GLN A 55 -2.35 2.68 17.19
N TYR A 56 -3.64 2.60 17.53
CA TYR A 56 -4.45 1.38 17.40
C TYR A 56 -3.97 0.19 18.25
N ALA A 57 -3.43 0.45 19.46
CA ALA A 57 -3.16 -0.63 20.41
C ALA A 57 -4.41 -1.46 20.68
N SER A 58 -4.23 -2.75 20.89
CA SER A 58 -5.31 -3.74 21.11
C SER A 58 -6.21 -4.02 19.90
N HIS A 59 -5.88 -3.50 18.72
CA HIS A 59 -6.49 -3.90 17.46
C HIS A 59 -5.61 -4.90 16.73
N ARG A 60 -6.22 -5.78 15.94
CA ARG A 60 -5.49 -6.66 15.02
C ARG A 60 -5.05 -5.87 13.78
N GLY A 61 -3.95 -6.27 13.15
CA GLY A 61 -3.51 -5.59 11.93
C GLY A 61 -4.58 -5.54 10.84
N VAL A 62 -5.34 -6.60 10.66
CA VAL A 62 -6.46 -6.64 9.70
C VAL A 62 -7.55 -5.61 10.05
N ASP A 63 -7.88 -5.45 11.32
CA ASP A 63 -8.89 -4.49 11.78
C ASP A 63 -8.38 -3.04 11.59
N ILE A 64 -7.08 -2.80 11.80
CA ILE A 64 -6.44 -1.49 11.55
C ILE A 64 -6.51 -1.14 10.05
N ALA A 65 -6.30 -2.11 9.16
CA ALA A 65 -6.43 -1.87 7.73
C ALA A 65 -7.85 -1.40 7.39
N ASP A 66 -8.88 -2.04 7.92
CA ASP A 66 -10.27 -1.69 7.69
C ASP A 66 -10.62 -0.31 8.28
N ILE A 67 -10.07 0.04 9.46
CA ILE A 67 -10.23 1.38 10.06
C ILE A 67 -9.62 2.45 9.15
N LEU A 68 -8.41 2.24 8.63
CA LEU A 68 -7.75 3.19 7.76
C LEU A 68 -8.49 3.36 6.43
N LEU A 69 -9.01 2.26 5.86
CA LEU A 69 -9.79 2.31 4.63
C LEU A 69 -11.10 3.08 4.81
N LYS A 70 -11.81 2.87 5.92
CA LYS A 70 -13.00 3.66 6.25
C LYS A 70 -12.69 5.15 6.38
N LYS A 71 -11.55 5.50 6.99
CA LYS A 71 -11.12 6.91 7.06
C LYS A 71 -10.81 7.50 5.69
N LEU A 72 -10.36 6.71 4.71
CA LEU A 72 -10.21 7.21 3.34
C LEU A 72 -11.56 7.64 2.75
N GLU A 73 -12.63 6.88 3.02
CA GLU A 73 -13.97 7.15 2.51
C GLU A 73 -14.50 8.51 2.97
N GLU A 74 -14.04 9.01 4.16
CA GLU A 74 -14.39 10.35 4.65
C GLU A 74 -13.86 11.48 3.75
N PHE A 75 -12.89 11.18 2.88
CA PHE A 75 -12.29 12.11 1.93
C PHE A 75 -12.72 11.82 0.48
N ASP A 76 -13.97 11.38 0.29
CA ASP A 76 -14.51 11.11 -1.04
C ASP A 76 -14.31 12.30 -1.99
N GLY A 77 -13.89 12.01 -3.23
CA GLY A 77 -13.52 13.00 -4.23
C GLY A 77 -12.13 13.64 -4.05
N ARG A 78 -11.42 13.39 -2.95
CA ARG A 78 -10.02 13.83 -2.75
C ARG A 78 -9.01 12.70 -2.85
N ILE A 79 -9.37 11.50 -2.42
CA ILE A 79 -8.52 10.33 -2.49
C ILE A 79 -9.12 9.35 -3.50
N GLU A 80 -8.31 8.99 -4.47
CA GLU A 80 -8.61 7.92 -5.42
C GLU A 80 -7.66 6.76 -5.17
N LEU A 81 -8.19 5.55 -5.04
CA LEU A 81 -7.43 4.32 -4.86
C LEU A 81 -7.55 3.47 -6.13
N LEU A 82 -6.43 3.27 -6.80
CA LEU A 82 -6.35 2.45 -8.00
C LEU A 82 -5.72 1.11 -7.66
N LEU A 83 -6.54 0.07 -7.67
CA LEU A 83 -6.12 -1.33 -7.41
C LEU A 83 -5.63 -2.01 -8.69
N ASN A 84 -4.94 -3.14 -8.53
CA ASN A 84 -4.30 -3.89 -9.61
C ASN A 84 -3.40 -3.00 -10.48
N ALA A 85 -2.81 -1.96 -9.90
CA ALA A 85 -2.02 -0.95 -10.58
C ALA A 85 -0.58 -0.95 -10.04
N THR A 86 0.33 -1.44 -10.84
CA THR A 86 1.75 -1.54 -10.49
C THR A 86 2.52 -0.38 -11.10
N ALA A 87 3.24 0.38 -10.27
CA ALA A 87 4.22 1.34 -10.75
C ALA A 87 5.44 0.56 -11.27
N VAL A 88 5.67 0.61 -12.58
CA VAL A 88 6.73 -0.15 -13.25
C VAL A 88 7.95 0.69 -13.61
N GLY A 89 7.85 2.01 -13.50
CA GLY A 89 8.97 2.93 -13.72
C GLY A 89 8.71 4.28 -13.08
N PHE A 90 9.79 4.90 -12.59
CA PHE A 90 9.79 6.26 -12.05
C PHE A 90 10.92 7.05 -12.75
N TYR A 91 10.55 8.14 -13.37
CA TYR A 91 11.42 8.93 -14.23
C TYR A 91 11.54 10.36 -13.75
N GLU A 92 12.38 11.13 -14.42
CA GLU A 92 12.50 12.58 -14.22
C GLU A 92 11.13 13.27 -14.30
N ASP A 93 11.03 14.44 -13.71
CA ASP A 93 9.80 15.25 -13.65
C ASP A 93 8.61 14.56 -12.94
N ASN A 94 8.88 13.60 -12.05
CA ASN A 94 7.86 12.82 -11.34
C ASN A 94 6.88 12.09 -12.28
N VAL A 95 7.38 11.59 -13.39
CA VAL A 95 6.62 10.76 -14.31
C VAL A 95 6.72 9.30 -13.84
N VAL A 96 5.56 8.68 -13.59
CA VAL A 96 5.45 7.28 -13.20
C VAL A 96 4.71 6.52 -14.30
N THR A 97 5.26 5.39 -14.72
CA THR A 97 4.57 4.47 -15.61
C THR A 97 3.86 3.39 -14.81
N VAL A 98 2.65 3.07 -15.22
CA VAL A 98 1.74 2.17 -14.51
C VAL A 98 1.27 1.09 -15.46
N LEU A 99 1.30 -0.15 -14.97
CA LEU A 99 0.65 -1.30 -15.58
C LEU A 99 -0.56 -1.67 -14.70
N LYS A 100 -1.77 -1.52 -15.26
CA LYS A 100 -3.01 -1.83 -14.57
C LYS A 100 -3.65 -3.08 -15.18
N ASP A 101 -4.18 -3.96 -14.32
CA ASP A 101 -4.85 -5.21 -14.73
C ASP A 101 -4.01 -6.03 -15.73
N GLU A 102 -2.66 -5.98 -15.62
CA GLU A 102 -1.66 -6.66 -16.46
C GLU A 102 -1.72 -6.32 -17.97
N THR A 103 -2.60 -5.45 -18.39
CA THR A 103 -2.85 -5.15 -19.82
C THR A 103 -2.85 -3.67 -20.15
N GLU A 104 -3.27 -2.81 -19.26
CA GLU A 104 -3.37 -1.38 -19.49
C GLU A 104 -2.11 -0.65 -19.05
N TYR A 105 -1.38 -0.07 -19.99
CA TYR A 105 -0.16 0.68 -19.72
C TYR A 105 -0.38 2.18 -19.97
N PHE A 106 -0.12 3.00 -18.94
CA PHE A 106 -0.23 4.44 -19.04
C PHE A 106 0.79 5.19 -18.18
N LYS A 107 0.85 6.51 -18.34
CA LYS A 107 1.76 7.39 -17.62
C LYS A 107 0.99 8.37 -16.74
N ILE A 108 1.53 8.59 -15.55
CA ILE A 108 1.07 9.60 -14.60
C ILE A 108 2.19 10.60 -14.39
N LYS A 109 1.88 11.90 -14.49
CA LYS A 109 2.74 13.00 -14.05
C LYS A 109 2.20 13.54 -12.74
N ALA A 110 3.01 13.51 -11.69
CA ALA A 110 2.63 13.99 -10.37
C ALA A 110 3.40 15.25 -10.00
N ARG A 111 2.78 16.14 -9.21
CA ARG A 111 3.51 17.27 -8.60
C ARG A 111 4.47 16.77 -7.51
N ALA A 112 4.05 15.76 -6.77
CA ALA A 112 4.86 15.06 -5.77
C ALA A 112 4.56 13.57 -5.77
N VAL A 113 5.55 12.76 -5.39
CA VAL A 113 5.44 11.31 -5.30
C VAL A 113 5.91 10.85 -3.92
N ILE A 114 5.10 10.01 -3.26
CA ILE A 114 5.48 9.31 -2.03
C ILE A 114 5.61 7.82 -2.36
N CYS A 115 6.81 7.27 -2.13
CA CYS A 115 7.05 5.85 -2.24
C CYS A 115 6.79 5.16 -0.90
N ALA A 116 5.67 4.43 -0.80
CA ALA A 116 5.24 3.69 0.38
C ALA A 116 5.12 2.18 0.08
N THR A 117 6.03 1.66 -0.73
CA THR A 117 6.00 0.29 -1.26
C THR A 117 6.23 -0.79 -0.22
N GLY A 118 6.68 -0.41 0.98
CA GLY A 118 6.94 -1.33 2.08
C GLY A 118 8.16 -2.22 1.86
N ALA A 119 8.19 -3.35 2.56
CA ALA A 119 9.24 -4.34 2.48
C ALA A 119 8.67 -5.72 2.17
N PHE A 120 9.47 -6.53 1.52
CA PHE A 120 9.16 -7.93 1.23
C PHE A 120 10.19 -8.85 1.91
N GLU A 121 9.77 -10.02 2.35
CA GLU A 121 10.67 -11.00 2.94
C GLU A 121 11.61 -11.54 1.86
N LYS A 122 12.91 -11.51 2.13
CA LYS A 122 13.90 -12.15 1.29
C LYS A 122 13.97 -13.62 1.69
N SER A 123 13.67 -14.51 0.77
CA SER A 123 13.80 -15.95 0.98
C SER A 123 15.24 -16.33 1.24
N LEU A 124 15.48 -17.15 2.26
CA LEU A 124 16.80 -17.73 2.52
C LEU A 124 17.10 -18.80 1.46
N ALA A 125 18.28 -18.74 0.87
CA ALA A 125 18.75 -19.74 -0.07
C ALA A 125 19.42 -20.90 0.68
N PHE A 126 18.76 -22.06 0.70
CA PHE A 126 19.30 -23.33 1.20
C PHE A 126 18.68 -24.48 0.39
N PRO A 127 19.30 -25.66 0.36
CA PRO A 127 18.76 -26.80 -0.39
C PRO A 127 17.32 -27.11 0.00
N ASN A 128 16.44 -27.26 -1.00
CA ASN A 128 15.01 -27.57 -0.84
C ASN A 128 14.17 -26.44 -0.23
N ASN A 129 14.62 -25.19 -0.23
CA ASN A 129 13.82 -24.05 0.25
C ASN A 129 12.60 -23.75 -0.63
N ASP A 130 12.52 -24.35 -1.81
CA ASP A 130 11.42 -24.25 -2.77
C ASP A 130 10.30 -25.27 -2.53
N LEU A 131 10.49 -26.22 -1.61
CA LEU A 131 9.46 -27.20 -1.29
C LEU A 131 8.24 -26.55 -0.65
N PRO A 132 7.00 -26.97 -0.99
CA PRO A 132 5.76 -26.36 -0.50
C PRO A 132 5.60 -26.32 1.03
N THR A 133 6.28 -27.24 1.74
CA THR A 133 6.27 -27.35 3.20
C THR A 133 7.30 -26.46 3.90
N ILE A 134 8.29 -25.97 3.15
CA ILE A 134 9.31 -25.09 3.70
C ILE A 134 8.79 -23.65 3.68
N ARG A 135 8.49 -23.14 4.85
CA ARG A 135 8.05 -21.75 5.02
C ARG A 135 9.15 -20.96 5.70
N THR A 136 9.70 -19.97 5.02
CA THR A 136 10.63 -18.98 5.60
C THR A 136 9.91 -17.94 6.47
N ARG A 137 8.73 -18.28 6.97
CA ARG A 137 7.86 -17.37 7.72
C ARG A 137 8.22 -17.32 9.19
N LEU A 138 8.17 -16.10 9.73
CA LEU A 138 8.11 -15.88 11.16
C LEU A 138 6.89 -16.60 11.75
N PRO A 139 7.02 -17.24 12.93
CA PRO A 139 5.90 -17.88 13.61
C PRO A 139 4.74 -16.88 13.80
N GLY A 140 3.52 -17.26 13.40
CA GLY A 140 2.32 -16.45 13.60
C GLY A 140 1.72 -15.82 12.34
N ARG A 141 2.33 -15.97 11.17
CA ARG A 141 1.71 -15.55 9.90
C ARG A 141 1.07 -16.75 9.20
N THR A 142 -0.23 -16.87 9.29
CA THR A 142 -1.04 -17.82 8.49
C THR A 142 -1.21 -17.30 7.05
N PRO A 143 -1.36 -18.22 6.07
CA PRO A 143 -1.55 -17.85 4.67
C PRO A 143 -2.80 -17.01 4.44
#